data_46da9ffc99e624dd6b44bdae9132225b
#
_entry.id   46da9ffc99e624dd6b44bdae9132225b
#
_cell.length_a   1.000
_cell.length_b   1.000
_cell.length_c   1.000
_cell.angle_alpha   90.00
_cell.angle_beta   90.00
_cell.angle_gamma   90.00
#
_symmetry.space_group_name_H-M   'P 1'
#
loop_
_entity.id
_entity.type
_entity.pdbx_description
1 polymer ?
#
loop_
_entity_poly.entity_id
_entity_poly.type
_entity_poly.pdbx_seq_one_letter_code
_entity_poly.pdbx_strand_id
1 'polypeptide(L)' 'VAPRLGARLVVAISPADVGKRVTTRRRVPGGHRDAVGVLESWRDGVLTIRKRDGSLVEIAEDTLAAAKVVPPPAR' A
#
# COMPACT_ATOMS: atom_id res chain seq x y z
N VAL A 1 -3.67 -27.37 11.21
CA VAL A 1 -3.32 -27.00 9.85
C VAL A 1 -2.21 -25.99 9.84
N ALA A 2 -1.28 -26.19 9.00
CA ALA A 2 -0.15 -25.32 8.93
C ALA A 2 -0.52 -24.00 8.32
N PRO A 3 -0.10 -22.91 8.86
CA PRO A 3 -0.32 -21.63 8.22
C PRO A 3 0.44 -21.58 6.92
N ARG A 4 -0.10 -20.79 6.07
CA ARG A 4 0.51 -20.55 4.86
C ARG A 4 1.69 -19.76 5.07
N LEU A 5 2.77 -20.16 4.62
CA LEU A 5 3.98 -19.44 4.75
C LEU A 5 4.01 -18.30 3.80
N GLY A 6 4.25 -17.13 4.29
CA GLY A 6 4.39 -15.96 3.45
C GLY A 6 3.12 -15.43 2.87
N ALA A 7 2.00 -15.98 3.21
CA ALA A 7 0.75 -15.53 2.64
C ALA A 7 0.02 -14.55 3.52
N ARG A 8 0.67 -13.98 4.52
CA ARG A 8 0.02 -13.06 5.40
C ARG A 8 -0.26 -11.77 4.73
N LEU A 9 -1.49 -11.29 4.84
CA LEU A 9 -1.86 -9.97 4.38
C LEU A 9 -1.89 -9.06 5.60
N VAL A 10 -0.92 -8.16 5.66
CA VAL A 10 -0.76 -7.26 6.80
C VAL A 10 -0.57 -5.85 6.31
N VAL A 11 -1.27 -4.92 6.93
CA VAL A 11 -1.06 -3.51 6.68
C VAL A 11 0.01 -3.04 7.66
N ALA A 12 1.19 -2.76 7.15
CA ALA A 12 2.35 -2.40 7.96
C ALA A 12 2.80 -0.97 7.70
N ILE A 13 1.87 -0.10 7.32
CA ILE A 13 2.15 1.32 7.16
C ILE A 13 1.17 2.12 8.00
N SER A 14 1.50 3.36 8.26
CA SER A 14 0.66 4.25 9.01
C SER A 14 0.76 5.64 8.41
N PRO A 15 -0.06 6.61 8.85
CA PRO A 15 0.08 7.98 8.34
C PRO A 15 1.46 8.59 8.58
N ALA A 16 2.23 8.06 9.51
CA ALA A 16 3.60 8.54 9.72
C ALA A 16 4.51 8.21 8.54
N ASP A 17 4.08 7.33 7.63
CA ASP A 17 4.89 6.94 6.49
C ASP A 17 4.67 7.81 5.26
N VAL A 18 3.89 8.88 5.37
CA VAL A 18 3.72 9.83 4.28
C VAL A 18 5.10 10.34 3.86
N GLY A 19 5.36 10.33 2.57
CA GLY A 19 6.64 10.67 1.98
C GLY A 19 7.50 9.49 1.63
N LYS A 20 7.14 8.30 2.11
CA LYS A 20 7.91 7.10 1.82
C LYS A 20 7.32 6.33 0.66
N ARG A 21 8.15 5.55 0.00
CA ARG A 21 7.67 4.65 -1.04
C ARG A 21 7.05 3.44 -0.39
N VAL A 22 5.85 3.07 -0.83
CA VAL A 22 5.12 1.95 -0.27
C VAL A 22 4.60 1.05 -1.38
N THR A 23 4.36 -0.20 -1.04
CA THR A 23 3.61 -1.10 -1.91
C THR A 23 2.30 -1.42 -1.18
N THR A 24 1.21 -1.43 -1.93
CA THR A 24 -0.12 -1.65 -1.35
C THR A 24 -0.86 -2.69 -2.16
N ARG A 25 -1.71 -3.43 -1.47
CA ARG A 25 -2.64 -4.36 -2.10
C ARG A 25 -4.03 -4.05 -1.55
N ARG A 26 -4.96 -3.76 -2.43
CA ARG A 26 -6.33 -3.46 -2.01
C ARG A 26 -7.31 -4.44 -2.61
N ARG A 27 -8.42 -4.60 -1.94
CA ARG A 27 -9.50 -5.45 -2.43
C ARG A 27 -10.29 -4.67 -3.48
N VAL A 28 -10.58 -5.33 -4.57
CA VAL A 28 -11.45 -4.81 -5.63
C VAL A 28 -12.43 -5.91 -5.99
N PRO A 29 -13.52 -5.58 -6.70
CA PRO A 29 -14.41 -6.62 -7.16
C PRO A 29 -13.64 -7.65 -7.97
N GLY A 30 -13.76 -8.90 -7.58
CA GLY A 30 -13.10 -9.99 -8.28
C GLY A 30 -11.69 -10.29 -7.84
N GLY A 31 -11.13 -9.58 -6.85
CA GLY A 31 -9.79 -9.91 -6.38
C GLY A 31 -9.07 -8.76 -5.72
N HIS A 32 -7.83 -8.57 -6.11
CA HIS A 32 -6.97 -7.55 -5.54
C HIS A 32 -6.29 -6.74 -6.62
N ARG A 33 -5.83 -5.56 -6.26
CA ARG A 33 -5.06 -4.72 -7.16
C ARG A 33 -3.91 -4.10 -6.37
N ASP A 34 -2.74 -4.12 -6.98
CA ASP A 34 -1.53 -3.61 -6.33
C ASP A 34 -1.14 -2.25 -6.87
N ALA A 35 -0.52 -1.44 -6.01
CA ALA A 35 0.04 -0.17 -6.43
C ALA A 35 1.33 0.05 -5.67
N VAL A 36 2.31 0.62 -6.36
CA VAL A 36 3.61 0.97 -5.76
C VAL A 36 3.88 2.42 -6.06
N GLY A 37 4.25 3.17 -5.07
CA GLY A 37 4.58 4.58 -5.25
C GLY A 37 4.80 5.27 -3.93
N VAL A 38 4.90 6.58 -3.98
CA VAL A 38 5.12 7.39 -2.78
C VAL A 38 3.78 7.70 -2.14
N LEU A 39 3.68 7.45 -0.85
CA LEU A 39 2.48 7.78 -0.09
C LEU A 39 2.45 9.29 0.08
N GLU A 40 1.56 9.95 -0.66
CA GLU A 40 1.50 11.41 -0.66
C GLU A 40 0.68 11.94 0.49
N SER A 41 -0.39 11.25 0.83
CA SER A 41 -1.24 11.67 1.93
C SER A 41 -2.07 10.50 2.42
N TRP A 42 -2.55 10.64 3.63
CA TRP A 42 -3.43 9.65 4.23
C TRP A 42 -4.33 10.41 5.19
N ARG A 43 -5.52 10.75 4.72
CA ARG A 43 -6.46 11.52 5.53
C ARG A 43 -7.88 11.17 5.14
N ASP A 44 -8.77 11.31 6.10
CA ASP A 44 -10.21 11.10 5.89
C ASP A 44 -10.49 9.72 5.30
N GLY A 45 -9.72 8.72 5.74
CA GLY A 45 -9.91 7.35 5.29
C GLY A 45 -9.44 7.07 3.88
N VAL A 46 -8.62 7.96 3.29
CA VAL A 46 -8.13 7.79 1.92
C VAL A 46 -6.63 7.96 1.87
N LEU A 47 -5.96 6.98 1.25
CA LEU A 47 -4.54 7.08 0.94
C LEU A 47 -4.39 7.54 -0.51
N THR A 48 -3.46 8.45 -0.75
CA THR A 48 -3.11 8.87 -2.09
C THR A 48 -1.68 8.44 -2.38
N ILE A 49 -1.50 7.68 -3.45
CA ILE A 49 -0.20 7.15 -3.84
C ILE A 49 0.18 7.76 -5.17
N ARG A 50 1.39 8.33 -5.24
CA ARG A 50 1.92 8.84 -6.50
C ARG A 50 2.79 7.76 -7.14
N LYS A 51 2.36 7.26 -8.27
CA LYS A 51 3.09 6.22 -8.98
C LYS A 51 4.28 6.82 -9.71
N ARG A 52 5.14 5.93 -10.20
CA ARG A 52 6.36 6.36 -10.87
C ARG A 52 6.08 7.23 -12.09
N ASP A 53 5.00 6.98 -12.80
CA ASP A 53 4.64 7.77 -13.98
C ASP A 53 4.00 9.11 -13.63
N GLY A 54 3.88 9.42 -12.34
CA GLY A 54 3.30 10.68 -11.88
C GLY A 54 1.82 10.63 -11.63
N SER A 55 1.15 9.55 -12.00
CA SER A 55 -0.28 9.46 -11.78
C SER A 55 -0.57 9.17 -10.30
N LEU A 56 -1.76 9.55 -9.87
CA LEU A 56 -2.19 9.35 -8.49
C LEU A 56 -3.23 8.25 -8.42
N VAL A 57 -3.12 7.44 -7.37
CA VAL A 57 -4.11 6.43 -7.08
C VAL A 57 -4.66 6.71 -5.69
N GLU A 58 -5.98 6.78 -5.58
CA GLU A 58 -6.62 6.94 -4.28
C GLU A 58 -7.14 5.59 -3.82
N ILE A 59 -6.88 5.27 -2.57
CA ILE A 59 -7.24 3.98 -2.00
C ILE A 59 -8.03 4.23 -0.74
N ALA A 60 -9.26 3.73 -0.71
CA ALA A 60 -10.03 3.79 0.51
C ALA A 60 -9.38 2.88 1.56
N GLU A 61 -9.16 3.41 2.72
CA GLU A 61 -8.41 2.72 3.78
C GLU A 61 -9.02 1.37 4.10
N ASP A 62 -10.34 1.26 4.10
CA ASP A 62 -11.02 0.04 4.46
C ASP A 62 -10.92 -1.05 3.39
N THR A 63 -10.38 -0.73 2.21
CA THR A 63 -10.13 -1.74 1.19
C THR A 63 -8.71 -2.26 1.23
N LEU A 64 -7.86 -1.66 2.04
CA LEU A 64 -6.45 -2.01 2.06
C LEU A 64 -6.27 -3.38 2.72
N ALA A 65 -5.72 -4.31 1.97
CA ALA A 65 -5.52 -5.67 2.47
C ALA A 65 -4.10 -5.89 2.97
N ALA A 66 -3.13 -5.24 2.34
CA ALA A 66 -1.74 -5.35 2.75
C ALA A 66 -0.98 -4.14 2.27
N ALA A 67 0.06 -3.76 3.01
CA ALA A 67 0.91 -2.65 2.62
C ALA A 67 2.19 -2.67 3.43
N LYS A 68 3.27 -2.22 2.82
CA LYS A 68 4.53 -2.08 3.55
C LYS A 68 5.39 -1.02 2.90
N VAL A 69 6.32 -0.49 3.68
CA VAL A 69 7.30 0.45 3.16
C VAL A 69 8.34 -0.30 2.35
N VAL A 70 8.66 0.24 1.18
CA VAL A 70 9.72 -0.29 0.34
C VAL A 70 10.99 0.43 0.73
N PRO A 71 11.99 -0.26 1.24
CA PRO A 71 13.22 0.43 1.64
C PRO A 71 13.95 0.96 0.41
N PRO A 72 14.74 2.03 0.58
CA PRO A 72 15.52 2.52 -0.53
C PRO A 72 16.54 1.47 -0.97
N PRO A 73 16.96 1.54 -2.24
CA PRO A 73 17.93 0.55 -2.72
C PRO A 73 19.23 0.67 -1.95
N ALA A 74 19.87 -0.47 -1.73
CA ALA A 74 21.17 -0.48 -1.11
C ALA A 74 22.22 0.07 -2.06
N ARG A 75 23.29 0.64 -1.49
CA ARG A 75 24.33 1.24 -2.31
C ARG A 75 25.56 0.39 -2.32
#